data_8e1df36a43fe7303853ada17bbfda22e
#
_entry.id   8e1df36a43fe7303853ada17bbfda22e
#
_cell.length_a   1.000
_cell.length_b   1.000
_cell.length_c   1.000
_cell.angle_alpha   90.00
_cell.angle_beta   90.00
_cell.angle_gamma   90.00
#
_symmetry.space_group_name_H-M   'P 1'
#
loop_
_entity.id
_entity.type
_entity.pdbx_description
1 polymer ?
#
loop_
_entity_poly.entity_id
_entity_poly.type
_entity_poly.pdbx_seq_one_letter_code
_entity_poly.pdbx_strand_id
1 'polypeptide(L)'
;DLFHKDKQRKHYNALMVGVMGSGKSTLLKKMVLEQAIRGNKVRILDITGEFSELVEALGGKQIALDGSEGIINPLHVYKTAVNDDGSTNEELSFMQHLSKLKVFYNYLKPTATDDEKSMFSSLLLKLYIRKGLWSEKKVLPITTFKAHEYPTFSEFLQLIRDELYEDFPNRIIKQNLSESNVAILSSIELTIKNLIEIYSQIFDGHSSIRSFDDELIVSFPLRSLLSLQGEIFQAQLFNIMNTLWDGMIVNGSNQFRKFNHGELTVEDAVKYLIIMDEAHNIINTRDISKPAVQYIERFMREARKYFGGIFFVSHSINDFVPNYDGKITNDNAENIKKLFQLTQYKFIAQQDAITLPIIKSIFEGQITDSELQLIPRFETGHLILSISGVKNITFKVEIPPNELTLFGGGA
;
A
#
# COMPACT_ATOMS: atom_id res chain seq x y z
N ASP A 1 -19.65 -9.21 -8.45
CA ASP A 1 -18.31 -9.78 -8.40
C ASP A 1 -17.26 -8.76 -8.88
N LEU A 2 -16.33 -8.39 -8.00
CA LEU A 2 -15.24 -7.43 -8.30
C LEU A 2 -14.27 -7.96 -9.36
N PHE A 3 -14.10 -9.27 -9.43
CA PHE A 3 -13.15 -9.93 -10.32
C PHE A 3 -13.79 -10.48 -11.61
N HIS A 4 -15.03 -10.09 -11.90
CA HIS A 4 -15.63 -10.48 -13.16
C HIS A 4 -14.92 -9.82 -14.34
N LYS A 5 -14.51 -10.62 -15.31
CA LYS A 5 -13.78 -10.17 -16.50
C LYS A 5 -14.68 -10.17 -17.72
N ASP A 6 -14.83 -9.03 -18.35
CA ASP A 6 -15.47 -8.88 -19.66
C ASP A 6 -14.74 -7.82 -20.50
N LYS A 7 -15.30 -7.49 -21.68
CA LYS A 7 -14.69 -6.51 -22.58
C LYS A 7 -14.72 -5.07 -22.01
N GLN A 8 -15.62 -4.77 -21.09
CA GLN A 8 -15.85 -3.43 -20.56
C GLN A 8 -15.14 -3.22 -19.21
N ARG A 9 -14.99 -4.28 -18.39
CA ARG A 9 -14.35 -4.22 -17.08
C ARG A 9 -12.85 -4.45 -17.22
N LYS A 10 -12.10 -3.36 -17.07
CA LYS A 10 -10.65 -3.33 -17.35
C LYS A 10 -9.78 -3.52 -16.11
N HIS A 11 -10.32 -3.26 -14.92
CA HIS A 11 -9.60 -3.32 -13.64
C HIS A 11 -10.45 -4.00 -12.57
N TYR A 12 -9.79 -4.41 -11.48
CA TYR A 12 -10.44 -4.98 -10.30
C TYR A 12 -10.43 -4.00 -9.12
N ASN A 13 -9.98 -2.76 -9.35
CA ASN A 13 -9.87 -1.75 -8.31
C ASN A 13 -11.24 -1.16 -8.00
N ALA A 14 -11.46 -0.83 -6.72
CA ALA A 14 -12.70 -0.28 -6.23
C ALA A 14 -12.48 0.91 -5.28
N LEU A 15 -13.48 1.75 -5.14
CA LEU A 15 -13.58 2.82 -4.17
C LEU A 15 -14.93 2.73 -3.47
N MET A 16 -14.96 2.95 -2.15
CA MET A 16 -16.17 3.09 -1.36
C MET A 16 -16.10 4.35 -0.51
N VAL A 17 -17.11 5.20 -0.62
CA VAL A 17 -17.25 6.38 0.22
C VAL A 17 -18.66 6.46 0.81
N GLY A 18 -18.77 6.96 2.04
CA GLY A 18 -20.06 7.14 2.72
C GLY A 18 -19.85 7.61 4.15
N VAL A 19 -20.73 8.46 4.66
CA VAL A 19 -20.65 8.94 6.06
C VAL A 19 -20.68 7.79 7.08
N MET A 20 -20.31 8.08 8.32
CA MET A 20 -20.43 7.11 9.42
C MET A 20 -21.88 6.66 9.56
N GLY A 21 -22.12 5.37 9.80
CA GLY A 21 -23.47 4.81 9.93
C GLY A 21 -24.18 4.54 8.59
N SER A 22 -23.56 4.82 7.44
CA SER A 22 -24.16 4.55 6.12
C SER A 22 -24.17 3.07 5.71
N GLY A 23 -23.54 2.16 6.50
CA GLY A 23 -23.47 0.73 6.23
C GLY A 23 -22.26 0.28 5.41
N LYS A 24 -21.24 1.14 5.23
CA LYS A 24 -19.99 0.81 4.50
C LYS A 24 -19.29 -0.41 5.07
N SER A 25 -18.98 -0.38 6.38
CA SER A 25 -18.23 -1.47 7.04
C SER A 25 -18.94 -2.80 6.93
N THR A 26 -20.28 -2.79 7.06
CA THR A 26 -21.10 -4.00 6.92
C THR A 26 -21.03 -4.57 5.50
N LEU A 27 -21.17 -3.72 4.47
CA LEU A 27 -21.01 -4.16 3.08
C LEU A 27 -19.60 -4.67 2.81
N LEU A 28 -18.58 -3.98 3.31
CA LEU A 28 -17.20 -4.37 3.09
C LEU A 28 -16.88 -5.72 3.76
N LYS A 29 -17.36 -5.93 5.00
CA LYS A 29 -17.26 -7.23 5.70
C LYS A 29 -17.96 -8.35 4.93
N LYS A 30 -19.13 -8.08 4.37
CA LYS A 30 -19.82 -9.03 3.46
C LYS A 30 -18.97 -9.38 2.23
N MET A 31 -18.32 -8.38 1.64
CA MET A 31 -17.43 -8.62 0.48
C MET A 31 -16.21 -9.42 0.87
N VAL A 32 -15.60 -9.18 2.04
CA VAL A 32 -14.49 -9.97 2.57
C VAL A 32 -14.92 -11.43 2.76
N LEU A 33 -16.07 -11.67 3.39
CA LEU A 33 -16.62 -13.02 3.57
C LEU A 33 -16.79 -13.74 2.22
N GLU A 34 -17.34 -13.07 1.22
CA GLU A 34 -17.54 -13.66 -0.11
C GLU A 34 -16.20 -13.98 -0.81
N GLN A 35 -15.18 -13.13 -0.64
CA GLN A 35 -13.85 -13.42 -1.17
C GLN A 35 -13.21 -14.61 -0.45
N ALA A 36 -13.37 -14.72 0.87
CA ALA A 36 -12.91 -15.86 1.65
C ALA A 36 -13.56 -17.18 1.19
N ILE A 37 -14.88 -17.21 1.01
CA ILE A 37 -15.63 -18.37 0.53
C ILE A 37 -15.13 -18.82 -0.87
N ARG A 38 -14.72 -17.88 -1.71
CA ARG A 38 -14.15 -18.17 -3.04
C ARG A 38 -12.68 -18.63 -3.01
N GLY A 39 -12.05 -18.66 -1.83
CA GLY A 39 -10.64 -19.02 -1.70
C GLY A 39 -9.69 -17.90 -2.18
N ASN A 40 -10.15 -16.66 -2.30
CA ASN A 40 -9.32 -15.53 -2.68
C ASN A 40 -8.51 -15.00 -1.49
N LYS A 41 -7.34 -14.47 -1.76
CA LYS A 41 -6.48 -13.83 -0.74
C LYS A 41 -6.92 -12.40 -0.50
N VAL A 42 -7.20 -12.07 0.76
CA VAL A 42 -7.56 -10.71 1.19
C VAL A 42 -6.56 -10.19 2.21
N ARG A 43 -6.12 -8.97 2.01
CA ARG A 43 -5.19 -8.24 2.88
C ARG A 43 -5.82 -6.93 3.27
N ILE A 44 -6.04 -6.72 4.55
CA ILE A 44 -6.80 -5.58 5.07
C ILE A 44 -5.87 -4.69 5.89
N LEU A 45 -5.66 -3.46 5.43
CA LEU A 45 -5.04 -2.40 6.21
C LEU A 45 -6.14 -1.77 7.06
N ASP A 46 -6.28 -2.24 8.31
CA ASP A 46 -7.40 -1.96 9.22
C ASP A 46 -7.02 -0.84 10.19
N ILE A 47 -7.42 0.39 9.88
CA ILE A 47 -7.14 1.55 10.73
C ILE A 47 -8.09 1.60 11.94
N THR A 48 -9.34 1.24 11.75
CA THR A 48 -10.38 1.32 12.79
C THR A 48 -10.37 0.13 13.73
N GLY A 49 -9.85 -1.02 13.30
CA GLY A 49 -9.88 -2.28 14.05
C GLY A 49 -11.22 -3.03 13.92
N GLU A 50 -12.07 -2.66 12.96
CA GLU A 50 -13.41 -3.23 12.80
C GLU A 50 -13.43 -4.64 12.22
N PHE A 51 -12.33 -5.11 11.61
CA PHE A 51 -12.28 -6.40 10.93
C PHE A 51 -11.84 -7.55 11.83
N SER A 52 -11.39 -7.28 13.05
CA SER A 52 -10.78 -8.26 13.95
C SER A 52 -11.63 -9.50 14.17
N GLU A 53 -12.91 -9.33 14.54
CA GLU A 53 -13.83 -10.45 14.80
C GLU A 53 -14.11 -11.28 13.55
N LEU A 54 -14.32 -10.63 12.40
CA LEU A 54 -14.55 -11.34 11.13
C LEU A 54 -13.31 -12.13 10.72
N VAL A 55 -12.11 -11.54 10.83
CA VAL A 55 -10.85 -12.21 10.48
C VAL A 55 -10.63 -13.45 11.33
N GLU A 56 -10.88 -13.36 12.64
CA GLU A 56 -10.80 -14.49 13.58
C GLU A 56 -11.83 -15.57 13.24
N ALA A 57 -13.08 -15.19 13.00
CA ALA A 57 -14.15 -16.11 12.64
C ALA A 57 -13.88 -16.87 11.32
N LEU A 58 -13.13 -16.27 10.39
CA LEU A 58 -12.71 -16.87 9.12
C LEU A 58 -11.40 -17.68 9.25
N GLY A 59 -10.83 -17.80 10.44
CA GLY A 59 -9.54 -18.47 10.66
C GLY A 59 -8.36 -17.72 10.05
N GLY A 60 -8.51 -16.42 9.80
CA GLY A 60 -7.46 -15.55 9.28
C GLY A 60 -6.47 -15.12 10.36
N LYS A 61 -5.47 -14.33 9.96
CA LYS A 61 -4.45 -13.79 10.86
C LYS A 61 -4.59 -12.28 11.03
N GLN A 62 -4.27 -11.81 12.22
CA GLN A 62 -4.01 -10.41 12.50
C GLN A 62 -2.53 -10.25 12.76
N ILE A 63 -1.90 -9.24 12.15
CA ILE A 63 -0.46 -8.99 12.26
C ILE A 63 -0.25 -7.53 12.60
N ALA A 64 0.20 -7.26 13.82
CA ALA A 64 0.55 -5.91 14.25
C ALA A 64 1.86 -5.46 13.57
N LEU A 65 1.88 -4.19 13.13
CA LEU A 65 3.04 -3.60 12.43
C LEU A 65 3.84 -2.63 13.31
N ASP A 66 3.58 -2.61 14.61
CA ASP A 66 4.24 -1.76 15.61
C ASP A 66 5.50 -2.40 16.22
N GLY A 67 5.92 -3.55 15.71
CA GLY A 67 7.08 -4.30 16.16
C GLY A 67 6.80 -5.35 17.23
N SER A 68 5.59 -5.40 17.80
CA SER A 68 5.22 -6.36 18.85
C SER A 68 5.22 -7.82 18.38
N GLU A 69 4.94 -8.06 17.11
CA GLU A 69 4.90 -9.41 16.50
C GLU A 69 6.09 -9.69 15.57
N GLY A 70 7.00 -8.73 15.44
CA GLY A 70 8.19 -8.85 14.62
C GLY A 70 8.38 -7.66 13.67
N ILE A 71 9.36 -7.78 12.82
CA ILE A 71 9.83 -6.73 11.92
C ILE A 71 9.59 -7.14 10.47
N ILE A 72 9.16 -6.20 9.64
CA ILE A 72 9.30 -6.25 8.18
C ILE A 72 10.47 -5.33 7.85
N ASN A 73 11.66 -5.90 7.61
CA ASN A 73 12.86 -5.14 7.31
C ASN A 73 12.70 -4.37 5.98
N PRO A 74 12.73 -3.03 5.99
CA PRO A 74 12.63 -2.25 4.75
C PRO A 74 13.76 -2.54 3.76
N LEU A 75 14.91 -3.02 4.23
CA LEU A 75 16.08 -3.37 3.42
C LEU A 75 16.02 -4.79 2.84
N HIS A 76 14.98 -5.55 3.10
CA HIS A 76 14.74 -6.86 2.47
C HIS A 76 14.27 -6.66 1.01
N VAL A 77 14.95 -7.30 0.06
CA VAL A 77 14.62 -7.20 -1.36
C VAL A 77 13.55 -8.23 -1.73
N TYR A 78 12.41 -7.76 -2.18
CA TYR A 78 11.29 -8.59 -2.58
C TYR A 78 11.23 -8.77 -4.11
N LYS A 79 10.56 -9.84 -4.55
CA LYS A 79 10.31 -10.12 -5.95
C LYS A 79 9.22 -9.19 -6.51
N THR A 80 9.61 -8.14 -7.20
CA THR A 80 8.68 -7.11 -7.71
C THR A 80 8.66 -6.96 -9.22
N ALA A 81 9.49 -7.72 -9.92
CA ALA A 81 9.52 -7.75 -11.38
C ALA A 81 9.69 -9.18 -11.90
N VAL A 82 8.97 -9.49 -12.97
CA VAL A 82 9.03 -10.78 -13.66
C VAL A 82 9.26 -10.55 -15.15
N ASN A 83 9.97 -11.48 -15.75
CA ASN A 83 10.18 -11.56 -17.19
C ASN A 83 8.93 -12.15 -17.88
N ASP A 84 8.86 -12.09 -19.21
CA ASP A 84 7.73 -12.61 -19.98
C ASP A 84 7.54 -14.13 -19.82
N ASP A 85 8.60 -14.88 -19.49
CA ASP A 85 8.58 -16.32 -19.20
C ASP A 85 8.13 -16.64 -17.76
N GLY A 86 7.84 -15.63 -16.94
CA GLY A 86 7.44 -15.76 -15.54
C GLY A 86 8.61 -15.94 -14.56
N SER A 87 9.85 -15.95 -15.02
CA SER A 87 11.03 -15.92 -14.14
C SER A 87 11.19 -14.57 -13.46
N THR A 88 11.86 -14.53 -12.31
CA THR A 88 12.14 -13.26 -11.61
C THR A 88 13.16 -12.45 -12.40
N ASN A 89 12.87 -11.17 -12.61
CA ASN A 89 13.84 -10.20 -13.04
C ASN A 89 14.54 -9.60 -11.81
N GLU A 90 15.68 -10.19 -11.45
CA GLU A 90 16.42 -9.84 -10.23
C GLU A 90 16.96 -8.40 -10.28
N GLU A 91 17.50 -8.00 -11.43
CA GLU A 91 18.07 -6.68 -11.62
C GLU A 91 16.99 -5.59 -11.51
N LEU A 92 15.89 -5.76 -12.22
CA LEU A 92 14.79 -4.80 -12.16
C LEU A 92 14.14 -4.76 -10.79
N SER A 93 14.02 -5.92 -10.10
CA SER A 93 13.51 -5.98 -8.72
C SER A 93 14.40 -5.18 -7.77
N PHE A 94 15.73 -5.30 -7.90
CA PHE A 94 16.66 -4.54 -7.08
C PHE A 94 16.63 -3.04 -7.38
N MET A 95 16.59 -2.64 -8.65
CA MET A 95 16.48 -1.23 -9.03
C MET A 95 15.19 -0.60 -8.49
N GLN A 96 14.07 -1.33 -8.57
CA GLN A 96 12.81 -0.91 -7.98
C GLN A 96 12.89 -0.80 -6.46
N HIS A 97 13.58 -1.75 -5.81
CA HIS A 97 13.80 -1.73 -4.37
C HIS A 97 14.57 -0.47 -3.92
N LEU A 98 15.67 -0.12 -4.57
CA LEU A 98 16.40 1.13 -4.26
C LEU A 98 15.52 2.37 -4.46
N SER A 99 14.70 2.38 -5.52
CA SER A 99 13.74 3.48 -5.75
C SER A 99 12.71 3.58 -4.63
N LYS A 100 12.21 2.45 -4.12
CA LYS A 100 11.28 2.40 -2.97
C LYS A 100 11.94 2.89 -1.68
N LEU A 101 13.20 2.52 -1.43
CA LEU A 101 13.94 2.99 -0.26
C LEU A 101 14.18 4.52 -0.31
N LYS A 102 14.36 5.09 -1.50
CA LYS A 102 14.40 6.56 -1.68
C LYS A 102 13.08 7.21 -1.25
N VAL A 103 11.94 6.61 -1.57
CA VAL A 103 10.61 7.08 -1.14
C VAL A 103 10.44 6.88 0.38
N PHE A 104 10.85 5.75 0.91
CA PHE A 104 10.84 5.48 2.35
C PHE A 104 11.64 6.53 3.12
N TYR A 105 12.85 6.87 2.65
CA TYR A 105 13.67 7.93 3.23
C TYR A 105 13.00 9.30 3.17
N ASN A 106 12.30 9.61 2.09
CA ASN A 106 11.53 10.85 1.97
C ASN A 106 10.39 10.96 3.00
N TYR A 107 9.80 9.84 3.43
CA TYR A 107 8.86 9.85 4.56
C TYR A 107 9.57 10.13 5.88
N LEU A 108 10.71 9.50 6.14
CA LEU A 108 11.49 9.75 7.37
C LEU A 108 11.98 11.19 7.46
N LYS A 109 12.29 11.80 6.32
CA LYS A 109 12.80 13.16 6.22
C LYS A 109 12.23 13.89 5.01
N PRO A 110 11.02 14.47 5.13
CA PRO A 110 10.38 15.20 4.02
C PRO A 110 11.19 16.39 3.49
N THR A 111 12.06 16.96 4.32
CA THR A 111 12.94 18.10 3.96
C THR A 111 14.25 17.69 3.28
N ALA A 112 14.47 16.39 3.03
CA ALA A 112 15.69 15.89 2.39
C ALA A 112 15.83 16.46 0.97
N THR A 113 17.02 16.98 0.65
CA THR A 113 17.34 17.46 -0.70
C THR A 113 17.50 16.32 -1.68
N ASP A 114 17.47 16.59 -2.98
CA ASP A 114 17.69 15.56 -4.00
C ASP A 114 19.11 14.99 -3.97
N ASP A 115 20.10 15.81 -3.59
CA ASP A 115 21.48 15.35 -3.39
C ASP A 115 21.57 14.41 -2.18
N GLU A 116 20.89 14.72 -1.09
CA GLU A 116 20.81 13.85 0.08
C GLU A 116 20.15 12.50 -0.25
N LYS A 117 19.02 12.52 -0.98
CA LYS A 117 18.34 11.30 -1.43
C LYS A 117 19.19 10.48 -2.39
N SER A 118 19.99 11.13 -3.21
CA SER A 118 20.91 10.47 -4.16
C SER A 118 22.08 9.83 -3.43
N MET A 119 22.68 10.53 -2.44
CA MET A 119 23.72 9.99 -1.57
C MET A 119 23.21 8.80 -0.76
N PHE A 120 22.00 8.88 -0.18
CA PHE A 120 21.36 7.77 0.53
C PHE A 120 21.25 6.52 -0.35
N SER A 121 20.81 6.68 -1.60
CA SER A 121 20.70 5.56 -2.56
C SER A 121 22.06 4.96 -2.93
N SER A 122 23.08 5.80 -3.09
CA SER A 122 24.46 5.35 -3.38
C SER A 122 25.06 4.57 -2.23
N LEU A 123 24.83 5.02 -1.00
CA LEU A 123 25.27 4.32 0.22
C LEU A 123 24.58 2.97 0.38
N LEU A 124 23.27 2.89 0.09
CA LEU A 124 22.56 1.61 0.08
C LEU A 124 23.14 0.64 -0.96
N LEU A 125 23.35 1.09 -2.19
CA LEU A 125 23.97 0.25 -3.21
C LEU A 125 25.34 -0.28 -2.72
N LYS A 126 26.17 0.59 -2.12
CA LYS A 126 27.46 0.20 -1.54
C LYS A 126 27.30 -0.84 -0.43
N LEU A 127 26.27 -0.73 0.40
CA LEU A 127 25.97 -1.70 1.46
C LEU A 127 25.64 -3.08 0.88
N TYR A 128 24.78 -3.16 -0.15
CA TYR A 128 24.45 -4.43 -0.79
C TYR A 128 25.65 -5.06 -1.48
N ILE A 129 26.53 -4.26 -2.11
CA ILE A 129 27.80 -4.74 -2.70
C ILE A 129 28.72 -5.27 -1.60
N ARG A 130 28.90 -4.54 -0.48
CA ARG A 130 29.75 -4.93 0.66
C ARG A 130 29.28 -6.26 1.28
N LYS A 131 27.96 -6.49 1.32
CA LYS A 131 27.39 -7.76 1.81
C LYS A 131 27.40 -8.90 0.77
N GLY A 132 27.88 -8.64 -0.45
CA GLY A 132 27.90 -9.64 -1.52
C GLY A 132 26.51 -10.00 -2.08
N LEU A 133 25.50 -9.19 -1.81
CA LEU A 133 24.14 -9.40 -2.30
C LEU A 133 23.91 -8.81 -3.69
N TRP A 134 24.77 -7.87 -4.10
CA TRP A 134 24.74 -7.24 -5.42
C TRP A 134 26.13 -7.16 -6.03
N SER A 135 26.22 -7.25 -7.35
CA SER A 135 27.46 -7.12 -8.09
C SER A 135 27.19 -6.51 -9.47
N GLU A 136 28.01 -5.55 -9.88
CA GLU A 136 27.96 -4.96 -11.21
C GLU A 136 28.40 -5.94 -12.32
N LYS A 137 29.09 -7.02 -11.96
CA LYS A 137 29.67 -7.98 -12.91
C LYS A 137 28.81 -9.22 -13.13
N LYS A 138 27.89 -9.52 -12.22
CA LYS A 138 27.09 -10.75 -12.23
C LYS A 138 25.73 -10.50 -11.59
N VAL A 139 24.67 -10.91 -12.28
CA VAL A 139 23.32 -10.93 -11.69
C VAL A 139 23.26 -12.00 -10.62
N LEU A 140 22.94 -11.61 -9.39
CA LEU A 140 22.73 -12.49 -8.25
C LEU A 140 21.23 -12.67 -8.00
N PRO A 141 20.80 -13.80 -7.45
CA PRO A 141 19.38 -14.05 -7.14
C PRO A 141 18.98 -13.32 -5.85
N ILE A 142 19.06 -11.97 -5.90
CA ILE A 142 18.94 -11.08 -4.73
C ILE A 142 17.60 -11.21 -4.01
N THR A 143 16.54 -11.65 -4.70
CA THR A 143 15.21 -11.83 -4.11
C THR A 143 15.01 -13.16 -3.41
N THR A 144 16.03 -14.05 -3.40
CA THR A 144 15.92 -15.40 -2.85
C THR A 144 16.79 -15.65 -1.63
N PHE A 145 17.56 -14.68 -1.19
CA PHE A 145 18.35 -14.79 0.03
C PHE A 145 17.44 -14.91 1.26
N LYS A 146 17.98 -15.49 2.33
CA LYS A 146 17.25 -15.62 3.60
C LYS A 146 17.17 -14.26 4.30
N ALA A 147 16.13 -14.05 5.10
CA ALA A 147 15.89 -12.79 5.78
C ALA A 147 17.09 -12.24 6.56
N HIS A 148 17.88 -13.11 7.21
CA HIS A 148 19.04 -12.72 8.00
C HIS A 148 20.28 -12.36 7.15
N GLU A 149 20.27 -12.58 5.85
CA GLU A 149 21.38 -12.22 4.95
C GLU A 149 21.25 -10.75 4.49
N TYR A 150 20.03 -10.20 4.50
CA TYR A 150 19.83 -8.80 4.14
C TYR A 150 20.35 -7.85 5.22
N PRO A 151 20.82 -6.64 4.84
CA PRO A 151 21.31 -5.68 5.80
C PRO A 151 20.21 -5.18 6.75
N THR A 152 20.63 -4.63 7.89
CA THR A 152 19.78 -3.88 8.82
C THR A 152 20.13 -2.40 8.78
N PHE A 153 19.28 -1.55 9.37
CA PHE A 153 19.63 -0.12 9.51
C PHE A 153 20.82 0.12 10.42
N SER A 154 21.06 -0.72 11.43
CA SER A 154 22.28 -0.67 12.25
C SER A 154 23.55 -0.89 11.40
N GLU A 155 23.53 -1.87 10.48
CA GLU A 155 24.65 -2.09 9.56
C GLU A 155 24.80 -0.93 8.56
N PHE A 156 23.68 -0.36 8.13
CA PHE A 156 23.69 0.83 7.27
C PHE A 156 24.26 2.06 7.99
N LEU A 157 23.88 2.28 9.24
CA LEU A 157 24.46 3.34 10.08
C LEU A 157 25.97 3.20 10.22
N GLN A 158 26.45 1.96 10.42
CA GLN A 158 27.89 1.70 10.50
C GLN A 158 28.59 2.05 9.17
N LEU A 159 28.00 1.69 8.02
CA LEU A 159 28.55 2.08 6.72
C LEU A 159 28.62 3.61 6.56
N ILE A 160 27.58 4.34 6.95
CA ILE A 160 27.56 5.81 6.88
C ILE A 160 28.70 6.38 7.70
N ARG A 161 28.93 5.85 8.91
CA ARG A 161 30.05 6.24 9.79
C ARG A 161 31.40 5.92 9.19
N ASP A 162 31.55 4.74 8.61
CA ASP A 162 32.78 4.35 7.89
C ASP A 162 33.07 5.28 6.69
N GLU A 163 32.05 5.87 6.06
CA GLU A 163 32.21 6.84 4.97
C GLU A 163 32.51 8.26 5.46
N LEU A 164 31.98 8.65 6.61
CA LEU A 164 32.09 10.01 7.15
C LEU A 164 33.36 10.21 7.99
N TYR A 165 33.69 9.23 8.85
CA TYR A 165 34.75 9.36 9.82
C TYR A 165 35.99 8.52 9.45
N GLU A 166 37.16 9.07 9.73
CA GLU A 166 38.40 8.33 9.76
C GLU A 166 38.56 7.61 11.12
N ASP A 167 38.14 8.29 12.19
CA ASP A 167 38.06 7.76 13.56
C ASP A 167 36.72 8.14 14.16
N PHE A 168 35.76 7.20 14.21
CA PHE A 168 34.42 7.46 14.72
C PHE A 168 34.38 7.73 16.24
N PRO A 169 35.09 6.98 17.11
CA PRO A 169 35.12 7.25 18.54
C PRO A 169 35.51 8.70 18.88
N ASN A 170 36.50 9.25 18.16
CA ASN A 170 36.98 10.61 18.33
C ASN A 170 36.27 11.62 17.40
N ARG A 171 35.32 11.17 16.56
CA ARG A 171 34.59 11.99 15.57
C ARG A 171 35.52 12.75 14.62
N ILE A 172 36.66 12.16 14.24
CA ILE A 172 37.56 12.73 13.25
C ILE A 172 37.01 12.47 11.85
N ILE A 173 36.57 13.54 11.18
CA ILE A 173 36.01 13.47 9.83
C ILE A 173 37.13 13.23 8.82
N LYS A 174 36.87 12.45 7.77
CA LYS A 174 37.82 12.22 6.68
C LYS A 174 38.17 13.51 5.96
N GLN A 175 39.46 13.76 5.79
CA GLN A 175 39.99 14.97 5.17
C GLN A 175 39.68 15.12 3.67
N ASN A 176 39.40 14.01 2.99
CA ASN A 176 39.10 13.99 1.54
C ASN A 176 37.64 14.30 1.20
N LEU A 177 36.79 14.58 2.19
CA LEU A 177 35.38 14.93 1.97
C LEU A 177 35.24 16.46 1.79
N SER A 178 34.40 16.87 0.83
CA SER A 178 33.97 18.25 0.73
C SER A 178 33.02 18.61 1.88
N GLU A 179 32.93 19.89 2.24
CA GLU A 179 32.01 20.37 3.27
C GLU A 179 30.56 19.97 2.97
N SER A 180 30.14 20.02 1.71
CA SER A 180 28.81 19.59 1.26
C SER A 180 28.59 18.11 1.54
N ASN A 181 29.54 17.24 1.21
CA ASN A 181 29.42 15.81 1.46
C ASN A 181 29.38 15.49 2.97
N VAL A 182 30.17 16.20 3.76
CA VAL A 182 30.14 16.08 5.24
C VAL A 182 28.75 16.44 5.76
N ALA A 183 28.18 17.55 5.31
CA ALA A 183 26.84 17.97 5.74
C ALA A 183 25.76 16.96 5.36
N ILE A 184 25.78 16.42 4.13
CA ILE A 184 24.84 15.41 3.64
C ILE A 184 24.99 14.10 4.43
N LEU A 185 26.22 13.58 4.59
CA LEU A 185 26.46 12.34 5.33
C LEU A 185 26.04 12.47 6.80
N SER A 186 26.34 13.59 7.45
CA SER A 186 25.94 13.86 8.83
C SER A 186 24.43 13.93 8.98
N SER A 187 23.75 14.49 7.99
CA SER A 187 22.29 14.55 7.93
C SER A 187 21.65 13.17 7.80
N ILE A 188 22.18 12.33 6.94
CA ILE A 188 21.74 10.92 6.79
C ILE A 188 22.05 10.13 8.06
N GLU A 189 23.25 10.28 8.64
CA GLU A 189 23.64 9.64 9.91
C GLU A 189 22.62 9.95 11.00
N LEU A 190 22.30 11.23 11.20
CA LEU A 190 21.35 11.66 12.23
C LEU A 190 19.95 11.06 12.02
N THR A 191 19.47 11.05 10.77
CA THR A 191 18.14 10.50 10.44
C THR A 191 18.08 9.00 10.74
N ILE A 192 19.07 8.24 10.30
CA ILE A 192 19.11 6.77 10.52
C ILE A 192 19.38 6.44 12.00
N LYS A 193 20.23 7.21 12.67
CA LYS A 193 20.46 7.06 14.11
C LYS A 193 19.15 7.24 14.90
N ASN A 194 18.39 8.30 14.62
CA ASN A 194 17.10 8.55 15.28
C ASN A 194 16.10 7.41 15.02
N LEU A 195 16.07 6.89 13.78
CA LEU A 195 15.22 5.75 13.43
C LEU A 195 15.55 4.54 14.32
N ILE A 196 16.84 4.22 14.49
CA ILE A 196 17.30 3.08 15.29
C ILE A 196 17.05 3.32 16.78
N GLU A 197 17.38 4.51 17.31
CA GLU A 197 17.28 4.78 18.74
C GLU A 197 15.83 4.79 19.25
N ILE A 198 14.88 5.22 18.42
CA ILE A 198 13.47 5.39 18.84
C ILE A 198 12.59 4.27 18.31
N TYR A 199 12.82 3.79 17.10
CA TYR A 199 11.92 2.89 16.38
C TYR A 199 12.57 1.58 15.94
N SER A 200 13.61 1.13 16.67
CA SER A 200 14.32 -0.13 16.36
C SER A 200 13.38 -1.34 16.28
N GLN A 201 12.40 -1.42 17.16
CA GLN A 201 11.44 -2.53 17.19
C GLN A 201 10.59 -2.64 15.91
N ILE A 202 10.45 -1.53 15.17
CA ILE A 202 9.64 -1.48 13.93
C ILE A 202 10.53 -1.73 12.70
N PHE A 203 11.74 -1.13 12.67
CA PHE A 203 12.52 -1.04 11.43
C PHE A 203 13.91 -1.66 11.49
N ASP A 204 14.53 -1.80 12.67
CA ASP A 204 15.93 -2.24 12.77
C ASP A 204 16.05 -3.70 13.20
N GLY A 205 16.16 -4.57 12.23
CA GLY A 205 16.31 -5.99 12.39
C GLY A 205 16.03 -6.75 11.10
N HIS A 206 16.25 -8.03 11.10
CA HIS A 206 15.86 -8.88 9.99
C HIS A 206 14.35 -9.14 10.00
N SER A 207 13.77 -9.34 8.81
CA SER A 207 12.35 -9.68 8.71
C SER A 207 12.07 -10.95 9.54
N SER A 208 11.22 -10.82 10.55
CA SER A 208 10.89 -11.87 11.52
C SER A 208 9.40 -12.16 11.59
N ILE A 209 8.55 -11.34 11.00
CA ILE A 209 7.14 -11.67 10.82
C ILE A 209 7.05 -12.95 9.98
N ARG A 210 6.32 -13.93 10.50
CA ARG A 210 6.09 -15.20 9.76
C ARG A 210 5.41 -14.90 8.44
N SER A 211 5.80 -15.64 7.38
CA SER A 211 5.11 -15.54 6.09
C SER A 211 3.61 -15.74 6.28
N PHE A 212 2.86 -14.89 5.63
CA PHE A 212 1.40 -14.93 5.57
C PHE A 212 0.89 -15.17 4.13
N ASP A 213 1.78 -15.59 3.24
CA ASP A 213 1.45 -15.74 1.82
C ASP A 213 0.42 -16.84 1.57
N ASP A 214 0.43 -17.89 2.41
CA ASP A 214 -0.52 -18.99 2.32
C ASP A 214 -1.87 -18.73 2.99
N GLU A 215 -1.96 -17.67 3.80
CA GLU A 215 -3.19 -17.31 4.48
C GLU A 215 -4.20 -16.68 3.51
N LEU A 216 -5.47 -17.08 3.63
CA LEU A 216 -6.53 -16.48 2.82
C LEU A 216 -6.81 -15.04 3.26
N ILE A 217 -6.99 -14.82 4.56
CA ILE A 217 -7.35 -13.51 5.11
C ILE A 217 -6.28 -13.08 6.11
N VAL A 218 -5.73 -11.89 5.89
CA VAL A 218 -4.82 -11.23 6.84
C VAL A 218 -5.25 -9.79 7.04
N SER A 219 -5.39 -9.39 8.28
CA SER A 219 -5.60 -8.01 8.66
C SER A 219 -4.36 -7.45 9.35
N PHE A 220 -4.08 -6.20 9.08
CA PHE A 220 -3.00 -5.43 9.68
C PHE A 220 -3.63 -4.30 10.51
N PRO A 221 -3.83 -4.49 11.83
CA PRO A 221 -4.32 -3.43 12.70
C PRO A 221 -3.33 -2.28 12.76
N LEU A 222 -3.75 -1.07 12.33
CA LEU A 222 -2.87 0.10 12.23
C LEU A 222 -3.09 1.12 13.35
N ARG A 223 -4.02 0.87 14.28
CA ARG A 223 -4.41 1.81 15.33
C ARG A 223 -3.24 2.22 16.23
N SER A 224 -2.38 1.28 16.60
CA SER A 224 -1.17 1.56 17.38
C SER A 224 -0.18 2.45 16.65
N LEU A 225 -0.05 2.27 15.33
CA LEU A 225 0.84 3.08 14.50
C LEU A 225 0.35 4.52 14.33
N LEU A 226 -0.97 4.77 14.34
CA LEU A 226 -1.54 6.12 14.26
C LEU A 226 -1.15 7.01 15.45
N SER A 227 -0.79 6.42 16.59
CA SER A 227 -0.31 7.15 17.76
C SER A 227 1.14 7.62 17.63
N LEU A 228 1.87 7.13 16.63
CA LEU A 228 3.24 7.52 16.34
C LEU A 228 3.29 8.82 15.52
N GLN A 229 4.50 9.35 15.31
CA GLN A 229 4.68 10.49 14.40
C GLN A 229 4.21 10.15 12.99
N GLY A 230 3.60 11.13 12.32
CA GLY A 230 3.01 10.92 10.99
C GLY A 230 3.98 10.38 9.96
N GLU A 231 5.25 10.80 10.02
CA GLU A 231 6.33 10.35 9.15
C GLU A 231 6.62 8.84 9.33
N ILE A 232 6.62 8.37 10.57
CA ILE A 232 6.86 6.96 10.92
C ILE A 232 5.68 6.09 10.46
N PHE A 233 4.46 6.57 10.71
CA PHE A 233 3.25 5.92 10.23
C PHE A 233 3.29 5.74 8.70
N GLN A 234 3.59 6.82 7.95
CA GLN A 234 3.67 6.78 6.49
C GLN A 234 4.79 5.86 6.00
N ALA A 235 5.96 5.89 6.64
CA ALA A 235 7.09 5.03 6.30
C ALA A 235 6.74 3.54 6.47
N GLN A 236 6.12 3.16 7.61
CA GLN A 236 5.75 1.77 7.87
C GLN A 236 4.60 1.30 6.96
N LEU A 237 3.62 2.17 6.70
CA LEU A 237 2.55 1.88 5.79
C LEU A 237 3.06 1.65 4.36
N PHE A 238 4.01 2.47 3.91
CA PHE A 238 4.68 2.26 2.63
C PHE A 238 5.48 0.96 2.60
N ASN A 239 6.12 0.61 3.71
CA ASN A 239 6.87 -0.63 3.85
C ASN A 239 5.96 -1.86 3.67
N ILE A 240 4.82 -1.91 4.39
CA ILE A 240 3.87 -3.03 4.23
C ILE A 240 3.28 -3.09 2.81
N MET A 241 2.96 -1.95 2.20
CA MET A 241 2.47 -1.93 0.82
C MET A 241 3.43 -2.58 -0.17
N ASN A 242 4.74 -2.43 0.03
CA ASN A 242 5.74 -3.12 -0.78
C ASN A 242 5.67 -4.65 -0.63
N THR A 243 5.50 -5.12 0.61
CA THR A 243 5.35 -6.56 0.91
C THR A 243 4.06 -7.11 0.31
N LEU A 244 2.97 -6.36 0.40
CA LEU A 244 1.68 -6.76 -0.20
C LEU A 244 1.76 -6.81 -1.73
N TRP A 245 2.50 -5.89 -2.34
CA TRP A 245 2.73 -5.94 -3.79
C TRP A 245 3.52 -7.18 -4.20
N ASP A 246 4.59 -7.50 -3.48
CA ASP A 246 5.35 -8.72 -3.73
C ASP A 246 4.43 -9.96 -3.64
N GLY A 247 3.67 -10.10 -2.56
CA GLY A 247 2.73 -11.21 -2.37
C GLY A 247 1.71 -11.31 -3.52
N MET A 248 1.20 -10.18 -4.04
CA MET A 248 0.32 -10.15 -5.19
C MET A 248 1.01 -10.64 -6.47
N ILE A 249 2.25 -10.18 -6.73
CA ILE A 249 3.02 -10.61 -7.91
C ILE A 249 3.33 -12.11 -7.84
N VAL A 250 3.77 -12.60 -6.70
CA VAL A 250 4.06 -14.03 -6.49
C VAL A 250 2.81 -14.88 -6.72
N ASN A 251 1.68 -14.50 -6.09
CA ASN A 251 0.40 -15.16 -6.30
C ASN A 251 0.01 -15.16 -7.78
N GLY A 252 -0.03 -13.97 -8.39
CA GLY A 252 -0.48 -13.80 -9.76
C GLY A 252 0.39 -14.52 -10.79
N SER A 253 1.72 -14.50 -10.62
CA SER A 253 2.65 -15.23 -11.49
C SER A 253 2.40 -16.74 -11.43
N ASN A 254 2.14 -17.28 -10.23
CA ASN A 254 1.80 -18.69 -10.06
C ASN A 254 0.46 -19.03 -10.73
N GLN A 255 -0.57 -18.19 -10.57
CA GLN A 255 -1.87 -18.40 -11.23
C GLN A 255 -1.75 -18.29 -12.75
N PHE A 256 -1.00 -17.30 -13.26
CA PHE A 256 -0.79 -17.09 -14.68
C PHE A 256 -0.07 -18.27 -15.34
N ARG A 257 0.93 -18.85 -14.67
CA ARG A 257 1.61 -20.06 -15.13
C ARG A 257 0.64 -21.24 -15.26
N LYS A 258 -0.18 -21.50 -14.25
CA LYS A 258 -1.21 -22.56 -14.29
C LYS A 258 -2.23 -22.34 -15.41
N PHE A 259 -2.67 -21.08 -15.58
CA PHE A 259 -3.57 -20.70 -16.67
C PHE A 259 -2.96 -20.98 -18.05
N ASN A 260 -1.70 -20.61 -18.29
CA ASN A 260 -1.02 -20.87 -19.56
C ASN A 260 -0.80 -22.38 -19.84
N HIS A 261 -0.70 -23.20 -18.80
CA HIS A 261 -0.62 -24.65 -18.94
C HIS A 261 -2.00 -25.31 -19.06
N GLY A 262 -3.08 -24.53 -19.06
CA GLY A 262 -4.45 -25.07 -19.14
C GLY A 262 -4.95 -25.77 -17.88
N GLU A 263 -4.26 -25.58 -16.75
CA GLU A 263 -4.57 -26.23 -15.47
C GLU A 263 -5.73 -25.54 -14.74
N LEU A 264 -6.04 -24.27 -15.09
CA LEU A 264 -7.17 -23.53 -14.51
C LEU A 264 -7.73 -22.47 -15.50
N THR A 265 -8.96 -22.02 -15.23
CA THR A 265 -9.59 -20.89 -15.95
C THR A 265 -9.28 -19.58 -15.25
N VAL A 266 -9.61 -18.43 -15.88
CA VAL A 266 -9.47 -17.12 -15.26
C VAL A 266 -10.38 -16.99 -14.03
N GLU A 267 -11.55 -17.61 -14.09
CA GLU A 267 -12.54 -17.63 -13.01
C GLU A 267 -12.02 -18.38 -11.79
N ASP A 268 -11.32 -19.51 -11.98
CA ASP A 268 -10.77 -20.37 -10.92
C ASP A 268 -9.47 -19.82 -10.32
N ALA A 269 -8.81 -18.89 -10.99
CA ALA A 269 -7.57 -18.29 -10.48
C ALA A 269 -7.80 -17.64 -9.13
N VAL A 270 -6.92 -17.88 -8.16
CA VAL A 270 -6.93 -17.22 -6.86
C VAL A 270 -6.63 -15.74 -7.03
N LYS A 271 -7.58 -14.88 -6.66
CA LYS A 271 -7.45 -13.42 -6.72
C LYS A 271 -6.74 -12.89 -5.47
N TYR A 272 -6.16 -11.70 -5.59
CA TYR A 272 -5.48 -11.02 -4.49
C TYR A 272 -6.09 -9.63 -4.30
N LEU A 273 -6.81 -9.42 -3.20
CA LEU A 273 -7.48 -8.15 -2.89
C LEU A 273 -6.78 -7.47 -1.71
N ILE A 274 -6.36 -6.22 -1.93
CA ILE A 274 -5.91 -5.34 -0.86
C ILE A 274 -7.03 -4.37 -0.52
N ILE A 275 -7.43 -4.31 0.73
CA ILE A 275 -8.41 -3.36 1.25
C ILE A 275 -7.66 -2.33 2.09
N MET A 276 -7.86 -1.06 1.77
CA MET A 276 -7.32 0.07 2.52
C MET A 276 -8.46 0.79 3.20
N ASP A 277 -8.66 0.47 4.47
CA ASP A 277 -9.60 1.20 5.29
C ASP A 277 -9.03 2.60 5.60
N GLU A 278 -9.91 3.60 5.65
CA GLU A 278 -9.53 5.01 5.81
C GLU A 278 -8.35 5.43 4.90
N ALA A 279 -8.48 5.07 3.61
CA ALA A 279 -7.44 5.22 2.61
C ALA A 279 -6.93 6.67 2.45
N HIS A 280 -7.70 7.67 2.87
CA HIS A 280 -7.30 9.07 2.88
C HIS A 280 -6.09 9.36 3.77
N ASN A 281 -5.76 8.48 4.72
CA ASN A 281 -4.53 8.62 5.52
C ASN A 281 -3.27 8.40 4.67
N ILE A 282 -3.40 7.72 3.52
CA ILE A 282 -2.30 7.42 2.60
C ILE A 282 -2.42 8.24 1.32
N ILE A 283 -3.63 8.33 0.80
CA ILE A 283 -3.97 8.93 -0.49
C ILE A 283 -4.66 10.25 -0.22
N ASN A 284 -3.92 11.35 -0.27
CA ASN A 284 -4.45 12.69 -0.12
C ASN A 284 -3.62 13.70 -0.90
N THR A 285 -4.06 14.96 -0.92
CA THR A 285 -3.39 16.03 -1.68
C THR A 285 -2.19 16.65 -0.99
N ARG A 286 -1.75 16.15 0.17
CA ARG A 286 -0.54 16.65 0.84
C ARG A 286 0.71 16.27 0.05
N ASP A 287 1.71 17.13 0.01
CA ASP A 287 2.96 16.89 -0.74
C ASP A 287 3.69 15.62 -0.28
N ILE A 288 3.64 15.31 1.01
CA ILE A 288 4.22 14.08 1.57
C ILE A 288 3.59 12.81 0.98
N SER A 289 2.33 12.86 0.57
CA SER A 289 1.61 11.71 0.01
C SER A 289 1.84 11.52 -1.49
N LYS A 290 2.41 12.50 -2.18
CA LYS A 290 2.64 12.44 -3.64
C LYS A 290 3.39 11.19 -4.12
N PRO A 291 4.51 10.77 -3.50
CA PRO A 291 5.20 9.55 -3.90
C PRO A 291 4.36 8.28 -3.70
N ALA A 292 3.57 8.21 -2.61
CA ALA A 292 2.68 7.08 -2.37
C ALA A 292 1.56 7.01 -3.41
N VAL A 293 0.95 8.15 -3.75
CA VAL A 293 -0.09 8.22 -4.78
C VAL A 293 0.44 7.71 -6.12
N GLN A 294 1.62 8.13 -6.54
CA GLN A 294 2.27 7.66 -7.77
C GLN A 294 2.59 6.16 -7.72
N TYR A 295 3.06 5.67 -6.57
CA TYR A 295 3.33 4.26 -6.37
C TYR A 295 2.06 3.41 -6.46
N ILE A 296 0.97 3.85 -5.81
CA ILE A 296 -0.33 3.18 -5.82
C ILE A 296 -0.95 3.23 -7.22
N GLU A 297 -0.82 4.35 -7.95
CA GLU A 297 -1.28 4.44 -9.34
C GLU A 297 -0.61 3.38 -10.21
N ARG A 298 0.71 3.23 -10.10
CA ARG A 298 1.45 2.19 -10.81
C ARG A 298 0.98 0.79 -10.41
N PHE A 299 0.81 0.55 -9.11
CA PHE A 299 0.28 -0.70 -8.59
C PHE A 299 -1.09 -1.03 -9.22
N MET A 300 -2.03 -0.08 -9.22
CA MET A 300 -3.37 -0.27 -9.77
C MET A 300 -3.37 -0.62 -11.26
N ARG A 301 -2.45 -0.05 -12.03
CA ARG A 301 -2.31 -0.34 -13.47
C ARG A 301 -1.79 -1.75 -13.72
N GLU A 302 -0.91 -2.25 -12.87
CA GLU A 302 -0.26 -3.55 -13.01
C GLU A 302 -1.05 -4.69 -12.35
N ALA A 303 -1.81 -4.41 -11.27
CA ALA A 303 -2.49 -5.40 -10.43
C ALA A 303 -3.33 -6.41 -11.23
N ARG A 304 -4.02 -5.96 -12.28
CA ARG A 304 -4.83 -6.84 -13.12
C ARG A 304 -4.03 -7.98 -13.76
N LYS A 305 -2.77 -7.75 -14.10
CA LYS A 305 -1.90 -8.78 -14.70
C LYS A 305 -1.66 -9.95 -13.73
N TYR A 306 -1.77 -9.65 -12.43
CA TYR A 306 -1.51 -10.57 -11.34
C TYR A 306 -2.79 -11.01 -10.61
N PHE A 307 -3.95 -10.92 -11.27
CA PHE A 307 -5.25 -11.22 -10.68
C PHE A 307 -5.52 -10.45 -9.38
N GLY A 308 -4.94 -9.26 -9.26
CA GLY A 308 -5.01 -8.43 -8.08
C GLY A 308 -5.88 -7.19 -8.27
N GLY A 309 -6.32 -6.62 -7.17
CA GLY A 309 -7.04 -5.35 -7.08
C GLY A 309 -6.87 -4.69 -5.73
N ILE A 310 -7.13 -3.38 -5.69
CA ILE A 310 -7.11 -2.59 -4.47
C ILE A 310 -8.48 -1.96 -4.25
N PHE A 311 -8.92 -1.94 -3.00
CA PHE A 311 -10.19 -1.37 -2.59
C PHE A 311 -9.95 -0.26 -1.58
N PHE A 312 -10.19 0.97 -1.97
CA PHE A 312 -10.12 2.14 -1.11
C PHE A 312 -11.43 2.39 -0.39
N VAL A 313 -11.37 2.64 0.90
CA VAL A 313 -12.53 2.98 1.71
C VAL A 313 -12.26 4.28 2.46
N SER A 314 -13.25 5.17 2.54
CA SER A 314 -13.20 6.38 3.36
C SER A 314 -14.59 6.87 3.75
N HIS A 315 -14.67 7.72 4.77
CA HIS A 315 -15.92 8.34 5.20
C HIS A 315 -16.43 9.38 4.19
N SER A 316 -15.55 10.12 3.57
CA SER A 316 -15.91 11.16 2.63
C SER A 316 -14.96 11.23 1.44
N ILE A 317 -15.48 11.60 0.30
CA ILE A 317 -14.64 11.92 -0.86
C ILE A 317 -13.76 13.16 -0.59
N ASN A 318 -14.23 14.08 0.26
CA ASN A 318 -13.50 15.29 0.65
C ASN A 318 -12.22 14.98 1.44
N ASP A 319 -12.14 13.82 2.11
CA ASP A 319 -10.96 13.43 2.88
C ASP A 319 -9.73 13.22 1.98
N PHE A 320 -9.96 12.81 0.74
CA PHE A 320 -8.90 12.66 -0.26
C PHE A 320 -8.46 14.00 -0.87
N VAL A 321 -9.37 14.98 -0.95
CA VAL A 321 -9.15 16.27 -1.61
C VAL A 321 -9.64 17.40 -0.67
N PRO A 322 -9.03 17.57 0.50
CA PRO A 322 -9.42 18.63 1.44
C PRO A 322 -9.22 20.00 0.79
N ASN A 323 -10.09 20.97 1.16
CA ASN A 323 -10.08 22.35 0.65
C ASN A 323 -10.35 22.48 -0.86
N TYR A 324 -11.17 21.59 -1.41
CA TYR A 324 -11.63 21.72 -2.79
C TYR A 324 -12.54 22.95 -2.94
N ASP A 325 -12.12 23.92 -3.75
CA ASP A 325 -12.83 25.18 -4.02
C ASP A 325 -13.64 25.19 -5.33
N GLY A 326 -13.92 24.00 -5.87
CA GLY A 326 -14.61 23.83 -7.15
C GLY A 326 -13.70 23.74 -8.36
N LYS A 327 -12.41 23.97 -8.22
CA LYS A 327 -11.41 23.78 -9.27
C LYS A 327 -10.28 22.87 -8.81
N ILE A 328 -9.91 21.90 -9.63
CA ILE A 328 -8.71 21.13 -9.43
C ILE A 328 -7.55 21.96 -9.94
N THR A 329 -6.92 22.71 -9.03
CA THR A 329 -5.90 23.71 -9.37
C THR A 329 -4.47 23.26 -9.05
N ASN A 330 -4.30 22.11 -8.37
CA ASN A 330 -2.97 21.61 -8.05
C ASN A 330 -2.75 20.20 -8.63
N ASP A 331 -1.49 19.90 -8.96
CA ASP A 331 -1.05 18.61 -9.53
C ASP A 331 -1.44 17.41 -8.65
N ASN A 332 -1.48 17.59 -7.32
CA ASN A 332 -1.79 16.52 -6.38
C ASN A 332 -3.27 16.11 -6.49
N ALA A 333 -4.20 17.07 -6.61
CA ALA A 333 -5.61 16.78 -6.80
C ALA A 333 -5.88 16.10 -8.15
N GLU A 334 -5.16 16.48 -9.22
CA GLU A 334 -5.21 15.78 -10.49
C GLU A 334 -4.71 14.33 -10.41
N ASN A 335 -3.66 14.09 -9.64
CA ASN A 335 -3.14 12.73 -9.43
C ASN A 335 -4.17 11.86 -8.69
N ILE A 336 -4.87 12.41 -7.68
CA ILE A 336 -5.98 11.73 -7.00
C ILE A 336 -7.13 11.42 -8.00
N LYS A 337 -7.50 12.39 -8.83
CA LYS A 337 -8.52 12.17 -9.87
C LYS A 337 -8.13 11.04 -10.81
N LYS A 338 -6.89 11.03 -11.31
CA LYS A 338 -6.35 9.96 -12.17
C LYS A 338 -6.40 8.60 -11.48
N LEU A 339 -6.03 8.54 -10.20
CA LEU A 339 -6.08 7.32 -9.41
C LEU A 339 -7.52 6.78 -9.31
N PHE A 340 -8.51 7.64 -9.04
CA PHE A 340 -9.92 7.21 -8.98
C PHE A 340 -10.51 6.86 -10.35
N GLN A 341 -9.98 7.38 -11.45
CA GLN A 341 -10.34 6.93 -12.80
C GLN A 341 -9.91 5.48 -13.07
N LEU A 342 -8.89 4.97 -12.36
CA LEU A 342 -8.48 3.56 -12.42
C LEU A 342 -9.35 2.62 -11.57
N THR A 343 -10.31 3.15 -10.79
CA THR A 343 -11.28 2.30 -10.09
C THR A 343 -12.41 1.91 -11.05
N GLN A 344 -12.61 0.60 -11.20
CA GLN A 344 -13.69 0.04 -12.02
C GLN A 344 -15.04 0.17 -11.32
N TYR A 345 -15.03 0.01 -9.99
CA TYR A 345 -16.22 -0.02 -9.15
C TYR A 345 -16.18 1.12 -8.16
N LYS A 346 -17.25 1.91 -8.09
CA LYS A 346 -17.39 3.02 -7.16
C LYS A 346 -18.69 2.83 -6.38
N PHE A 347 -18.55 2.55 -5.09
CA PHE A 347 -19.65 2.41 -4.15
C PHE A 347 -19.83 3.74 -3.42
N ILE A 348 -20.92 4.42 -3.65
CA ILE A 348 -21.21 5.73 -3.08
C ILE A 348 -22.45 5.60 -2.21
N ALA A 349 -22.26 5.51 -0.91
CA ALA A 349 -23.30 5.57 0.10
C ALA A 349 -23.62 7.03 0.42
N GLN A 350 -24.41 7.28 1.46
CA GLN A 350 -24.75 8.63 1.89
C GLN A 350 -23.51 9.53 2.02
N GLN A 351 -23.61 10.73 1.46
CA GLN A 351 -22.58 11.79 1.57
C GLN A 351 -23.28 13.12 1.84
N ASP A 352 -22.58 14.03 2.50
CA ASP A 352 -23.08 15.38 2.71
C ASP A 352 -23.24 16.14 1.40
N ALA A 353 -24.28 16.99 1.31
CA ALA A 353 -24.57 17.76 0.10
C ALA A 353 -23.39 18.66 -0.34
N ILE A 354 -22.56 19.11 0.59
CA ILE A 354 -21.37 19.92 0.32
C ILE A 354 -20.31 19.16 -0.50
N THR A 355 -20.33 17.83 -0.48
CA THR A 355 -19.35 16.99 -1.21
C THR A 355 -19.79 16.70 -2.66
N LEU A 356 -21.04 16.98 -3.04
CA LEU A 356 -21.55 16.66 -4.37
C LEU A 356 -20.76 17.32 -5.52
N PRO A 357 -20.31 18.58 -5.43
CA PRO A 357 -19.46 19.17 -6.47
C PRO A 357 -18.14 18.41 -6.66
N ILE A 358 -17.56 17.88 -5.57
CA ILE A 358 -16.33 17.09 -5.61
C ILE A 358 -16.59 15.75 -6.30
N ILE A 359 -17.67 15.05 -5.92
CA ILE A 359 -18.11 13.79 -6.54
C ILE A 359 -18.31 14.02 -8.06
N LYS A 360 -19.02 15.08 -8.42
CA LYS A 360 -19.27 15.44 -9.84
C LYS A 360 -17.95 15.68 -10.59
N SER A 361 -17.02 16.40 -10.00
CA SER A 361 -15.72 16.71 -10.63
C SER A 361 -14.80 15.49 -10.77
N ILE A 362 -14.76 14.63 -9.75
CA ILE A 362 -13.87 13.43 -9.74
C ILE A 362 -14.43 12.35 -10.68
N PHE A 363 -15.75 12.14 -10.68
CA PHE A 363 -16.39 11.09 -11.47
C PHE A 363 -17.12 11.65 -12.70
N GLU A 364 -16.58 12.69 -13.28
CA GLU A 364 -17.12 13.43 -14.41
C GLU A 364 -17.75 12.51 -15.48
N GLY A 365 -19.05 12.73 -15.77
CA GLY A 365 -19.81 11.96 -16.75
C GLY A 365 -20.18 10.52 -16.35
N GLN A 366 -19.76 10.04 -15.17
CA GLN A 366 -20.08 8.68 -14.71
C GLN A 366 -21.35 8.65 -13.81
N ILE A 367 -21.63 9.74 -13.11
CA ILE A 367 -22.80 9.87 -12.23
C ILE A 367 -23.67 11.01 -12.75
N THR A 368 -24.95 10.75 -12.97
CA THR A 368 -25.90 11.74 -13.46
C THR A 368 -26.28 12.75 -12.38
N ASP A 369 -26.74 13.93 -12.78
CA ASP A 369 -27.20 14.94 -11.82
C ASP A 369 -28.38 14.45 -10.96
N SER A 370 -29.26 13.61 -11.51
CA SER A 370 -30.35 12.99 -10.76
C SER A 370 -29.83 12.03 -9.69
N GLU A 371 -28.83 11.20 -10.02
CA GLU A 371 -28.20 10.28 -9.07
C GLU A 371 -27.45 11.05 -7.98
N LEU A 372 -26.76 12.14 -8.33
CA LEU A 372 -26.07 12.99 -7.35
C LEU A 372 -27.04 13.56 -6.30
N GLN A 373 -28.26 13.98 -6.72
CA GLN A 373 -29.26 14.52 -5.80
C GLN A 373 -29.85 13.47 -4.84
N LEU A 374 -29.75 12.18 -5.15
CA LEU A 374 -30.19 11.09 -4.27
C LEU A 374 -29.21 10.81 -3.14
N ILE A 375 -27.91 10.98 -3.37
CA ILE A 375 -26.84 10.58 -2.44
C ILE A 375 -27.03 11.14 -1.02
N PRO A 376 -27.35 12.43 -0.78
CA PRO A 376 -27.53 12.95 0.57
C PRO A 376 -28.79 12.41 1.28
N ARG A 377 -29.71 11.80 0.55
CA ARG A 377 -30.98 11.28 1.06
C ARG A 377 -30.96 9.77 1.32
N PHE A 378 -29.83 9.10 1.04
CA PHE A 378 -29.73 7.68 1.27
C PHE A 378 -29.84 7.35 2.76
N GLU A 379 -30.62 6.34 3.05
CA GLU A 379 -30.66 5.69 4.35
C GLU A 379 -29.53 4.66 4.48
N THR A 380 -29.27 4.18 5.69
CA THR A 380 -28.31 3.12 5.95
C THR A 380 -28.51 1.93 5.01
N GLY A 381 -27.42 1.50 4.38
CA GLY A 381 -27.40 0.40 3.42
C GLY A 381 -27.78 0.76 2.00
N HIS A 382 -28.31 1.96 1.73
CA HIS A 382 -28.56 2.42 0.38
C HIS A 382 -27.30 3.02 -0.25
N LEU A 383 -27.03 2.67 -1.49
CA LEU A 383 -25.87 3.19 -2.23
C LEU A 383 -26.06 3.11 -3.74
N ILE A 384 -25.23 3.87 -4.44
CA ILE A 384 -25.01 3.75 -5.88
C ILE A 384 -23.73 2.95 -6.10
N LEU A 385 -23.81 1.92 -6.92
CA LEU A 385 -22.67 1.27 -7.54
C LEU A 385 -22.52 1.79 -8.96
N SER A 386 -21.50 2.59 -9.20
CA SER A 386 -21.10 2.99 -10.55
C SER A 386 -20.02 2.03 -11.06
N ILE A 387 -20.31 1.34 -12.16
CA ILE A 387 -19.38 0.45 -12.85
C ILE A 387 -18.88 1.17 -14.09
N SER A 388 -17.63 1.61 -14.05
CA SER A 388 -17.05 2.45 -15.10
C SER A 388 -17.21 1.83 -16.49
N GLY A 389 -17.80 2.61 -17.42
CA GLY A 389 -18.04 2.17 -18.80
C GLY A 389 -19.16 1.14 -18.99
N VAL A 390 -19.92 0.81 -17.92
CA VAL A 390 -20.99 -0.19 -17.99
C VAL A 390 -22.33 0.44 -17.60
N LYS A 391 -22.58 0.71 -16.32
CA LYS A 391 -23.85 1.25 -15.80
C LYS A 391 -23.74 1.65 -14.34
N ASN A 392 -24.72 2.43 -13.89
CA ASN A 392 -24.96 2.70 -12.48
C ASN A 392 -26.15 1.85 -11.97
N ILE A 393 -26.08 1.44 -10.72
CA ILE A 393 -27.13 0.66 -10.05
C ILE A 393 -27.33 1.26 -8.66
N THR A 394 -28.54 1.70 -8.35
CA THR A 394 -28.93 2.08 -6.99
C THR A 394 -29.59 0.88 -6.32
N PHE A 395 -29.14 0.49 -5.14
CA PHE A 395 -29.66 -0.66 -4.42
C PHE A 395 -29.52 -0.49 -2.91
N LYS A 396 -30.21 -1.33 -2.16
CA LYS A 396 -30.09 -1.48 -0.72
C LYS A 396 -29.38 -2.79 -0.40
N VAL A 397 -28.41 -2.75 0.51
CA VAL A 397 -27.73 -3.93 1.03
C VAL A 397 -28.55 -4.49 2.17
N GLU A 398 -28.92 -5.76 2.07
CA GLU A 398 -29.55 -6.52 3.14
C GLU A 398 -28.60 -7.65 3.55
N ILE A 399 -28.30 -7.74 4.83
CA ILE A 399 -27.40 -8.76 5.39
C ILE A 399 -28.22 -9.70 6.26
N PRO A 400 -28.14 -11.01 6.03
CA PRO A 400 -28.81 -12.01 6.87
C PRO A 400 -28.34 -11.90 8.35
N PRO A 401 -29.25 -12.13 9.33
CA PRO A 401 -28.89 -11.99 10.74
C PRO A 401 -27.70 -12.83 11.21
N ASN A 402 -27.55 -14.03 10.67
CA ASN A 402 -26.42 -14.91 10.95
C ASN A 402 -25.08 -14.32 10.48
N GLU A 403 -25.06 -13.60 9.38
CA GLU A 403 -23.85 -12.91 8.90
C GLU A 403 -23.56 -11.66 9.73
N LEU A 404 -24.60 -10.91 10.16
CA LEU A 404 -24.42 -9.78 11.07
C LEU A 404 -23.75 -10.18 12.38
N THR A 405 -24.07 -11.39 12.88
CA THR A 405 -23.40 -11.92 14.08
C THR A 405 -21.89 -12.14 13.83
N LEU A 406 -21.51 -12.64 12.64
CA LEU A 406 -20.10 -12.79 12.25
C LEU A 406 -19.37 -11.46 12.11
N PHE A 407 -20.10 -10.37 11.84
CA PHE A 407 -19.54 -9.03 11.67
C PHE A 407 -19.34 -8.25 12.96
N GLY A 408 -19.61 -8.87 14.13
CA GLY A 408 -19.50 -8.23 15.43
C GLY A 408 -20.66 -7.30 15.79
N GLY A 409 -21.84 -7.57 15.21
CA GLY A 409 -23.00 -6.69 15.30
C GLY A 409 -22.92 -5.55 14.30
N GLY A 410 -23.95 -5.33 13.52
CA GLY A 410 -24.05 -4.15 12.65
C GLY A 410 -24.37 -2.92 13.47
N ALA A 411 -23.52 -1.87 13.43
CA ALA A 411 -23.92 -0.53 13.86
C ALA A 411 -24.74 0.13 12.76
#